data_87a6c264e9c4dc135aa3773073633978
#
_entry.id   87a6c264e9c4dc135aa3773073633978
#
_cell.length_a   1.000
_cell.length_b   1.000
_cell.length_c   1.000
_cell.angle_alpha   90.00
_cell.angle_beta   90.00
_cell.angle_gamma   90.00
#
_symmetry.space_group_name_H-M   'P 1'
#
loop_
_entity.id
_entity.type
_entity.pdbx_description
1 polymer ?
#
loop_
_entity_poly.entity_id
_entity_poly.type
_entity_poly.pdbx_seq_one_letter_code
_entity_poly.pdbx_strand_id
1 'polypeptide(L)'
;VWLVWLAWKLASNGTRLLADDIFTLSVPVIVGFLLQLLIGAMSYLMPMVMGGGPKIVRATNAKMHAYGALRATITNAGLLLWVLAMGTWTRRIGMVLTVVGLATFLPATAAMVRTGVPMLKEKGRQMAAQKAASEKGEAPDPDKGPAQAAPTASLDRSAVAGATSKPAKPAPTAPPDRRSFVGAFAGLATALTAAAVGHHLDQTTLTNDTNGSAAVVGHVAPTGHTTTVNITAKGMKYHPSTITVPAGDQLVVEITNKDPNQVHDLQFANGAHSSRLAPGDHATVKVGVITGPTEGWCTVVGHKSMGMVLDVQVDGMSGVHDRDDHVDSADPRRRIDLTKAPGKDFRTRDAVLPPLMTGRVHRMTLIAQESVQEIAPETTIDAMTYNGRYMAPVIHARIGDEIRVHLVNRGTMGHSLDFHAGTVSPTRVMRTIAPGQELDYNFTLHRAGIWLYHCSTAPMSAHIAAGMFGAVIVPPHDLPRADREFYLVQSETYLSEHNGAEVNTAKIANETPDLTMFNGHANQYVFEPLKARVGERVRIWVLAAGPSRGCSFHVVGTQFDTVFKEGAYTLKRGNPEGGGCQALDLASAQGGFVEMVFEEPGRYTFVNHSFVEMERGAKGFIEVTT
;
A
#
# COMPACT_ATOMS: atom_id res chain seq x y z
N VAL A 1 -17.15 23.70 16.17
CA VAL A 1 -16.12 24.49 15.46
C VAL A 1 -15.83 23.85 14.09
N TRP A 2 -15.54 22.55 14.01
CA TRP A 2 -15.19 21.84 12.77
C TRP A 2 -16.31 21.85 11.73
N LEU A 3 -17.52 21.49 12.13
CA LEU A 3 -18.69 21.49 11.23
C LEU A 3 -19.00 22.89 10.72
N VAL A 4 -18.82 23.92 11.56
CA VAL A 4 -19.01 25.32 11.16
C VAL A 4 -17.93 25.75 10.17
N TRP A 5 -16.66 25.40 10.42
CA TRP A 5 -15.56 25.70 9.49
C TRP A 5 -15.74 24.95 8.16
N LEU A 6 -16.10 23.68 8.18
CA LEU A 6 -16.40 22.89 6.98
C LEU A 6 -17.57 23.50 6.18
N ALA A 7 -18.66 23.87 6.88
CA ALA A 7 -19.81 24.51 6.24
C ALA A 7 -19.41 25.86 5.61
N TRP A 8 -18.56 26.65 6.28
CA TRP A 8 -18.04 27.89 5.74
C TRP A 8 -17.16 27.67 4.51
N LYS A 9 -16.25 26.69 4.55
CA LYS A 9 -15.39 26.32 3.41
C LYS A 9 -16.21 25.84 2.21
N LEU A 10 -17.22 25.00 2.44
CA LEU A 10 -18.15 24.55 1.39
C LEU A 10 -18.97 25.70 0.80
N ALA A 11 -19.39 26.63 1.64
CA ALA A 11 -20.13 27.80 1.18
C ALA A 11 -19.27 28.80 0.40
N SER A 12 -17.99 28.94 0.77
CA SER A 12 -17.05 29.89 0.12
C SER A 12 -16.43 29.35 -1.17
N ASN A 13 -16.13 28.04 -1.24
CA ASN A 13 -15.38 27.41 -2.34
C ASN A 13 -16.26 26.46 -3.20
N GLY A 14 -17.56 26.35 -2.90
CA GLY A 14 -18.45 25.37 -3.53
C GLY A 14 -18.05 23.93 -3.20
N THR A 15 -18.30 22.98 -4.10
CA THR A 15 -17.96 21.56 -3.92
C THR A 15 -16.50 21.23 -4.28
N ARG A 16 -15.68 22.21 -4.63
CA ARG A 16 -14.25 22.01 -4.95
C ARG A 16 -13.44 22.06 -3.67
N LEU A 17 -13.34 20.92 -2.99
CA LEU A 17 -12.35 20.70 -1.93
C LEU A 17 -11.01 20.34 -2.59
N LEU A 18 -9.98 21.12 -2.34
CA LEU A 18 -8.62 20.80 -2.76
C LEU A 18 -8.06 19.68 -1.86
N ALA A 19 -7.05 18.94 -2.36
CA ALA A 19 -6.41 17.85 -1.61
C ALA A 19 -5.89 18.30 -0.23
N ASP A 20 -5.36 19.52 -0.13
CA ASP A 20 -4.90 20.14 1.14
C ASP A 20 -6.05 20.37 2.13
N ASP A 21 -7.25 20.68 1.66
CA ASP A 21 -8.43 20.82 2.51
C ASP A 21 -8.84 19.45 3.10
N ILE A 22 -8.72 18.38 2.32
CA ILE A 22 -9.00 17.00 2.79
C ILE A 22 -7.98 16.58 3.83
N PHE A 23 -6.69 16.85 3.62
CA PHE A 23 -5.64 16.57 4.59
C PHE A 23 -5.86 17.39 5.88
N THR A 24 -6.13 18.68 5.76
CA THR A 24 -6.44 19.56 6.88
C THR A 24 -7.70 19.12 7.64
N LEU A 25 -8.68 18.47 7.00
CA LEU A 25 -9.85 17.88 7.63
C LEU A 25 -9.57 16.53 8.28
N SER A 26 -8.73 15.69 7.68
CA SER A 26 -8.46 14.34 8.15
C SER A 26 -7.68 14.32 9.48
N VAL A 27 -6.72 15.22 9.66
CA VAL A 27 -5.88 15.27 10.88
C VAL A 27 -6.72 15.44 12.15
N PRO A 28 -7.66 16.38 12.26
CA PRO A 28 -8.51 16.47 13.46
C PRO A 28 -9.47 15.31 13.66
N VAL A 29 -9.92 14.65 12.60
CA VAL A 29 -10.73 13.43 12.74
C VAL A 29 -9.87 12.31 13.30
N ILE A 30 -8.68 12.11 12.76
CA ILE A 30 -7.77 11.04 13.19
C ILE A 30 -7.21 11.35 14.59
N VAL A 31 -6.63 12.51 14.79
CA VAL A 31 -5.94 12.88 16.04
C VAL A 31 -6.92 13.41 17.09
N GLY A 32 -7.88 14.22 16.69
CA GLY A 32 -8.85 14.85 17.59
C GLY A 32 -9.98 13.93 18.03
N PHE A 33 -10.33 12.94 17.25
CA PHE A 33 -11.40 11.99 17.57
C PHE A 33 -10.89 10.57 17.75
N LEU A 34 -10.40 9.92 16.68
CA LEU A 34 -10.06 8.49 16.72
C LEU A 34 -8.94 8.18 17.71
N LEU A 35 -7.84 8.92 17.68
CA LEU A 35 -6.70 8.67 18.56
C LEU A 35 -7.01 9.02 20.01
N GLN A 36 -7.76 10.10 20.28
CA GLN A 36 -8.19 10.43 21.65
C GLN A 36 -9.21 9.42 22.18
N LEU A 37 -10.12 8.92 21.34
CA LEU A 37 -11.05 7.84 21.69
C LEU A 37 -10.28 6.57 22.06
N LEU A 38 -9.28 6.19 21.25
CA LEU A 38 -8.41 5.04 21.51
C LEU A 38 -7.65 5.20 22.84
N ILE A 39 -7.00 6.34 23.06
CA ILE A 39 -6.29 6.64 24.32
C ILE A 39 -7.25 6.63 25.51
N GLY A 40 -8.46 7.16 25.35
CA GLY A 40 -9.51 7.12 26.37
C GLY A 40 -9.93 5.68 26.70
N ALA A 41 -10.22 4.87 25.71
CA ALA A 41 -10.55 3.46 25.84
C ALA A 41 -9.39 2.67 26.50
N MET A 42 -8.17 2.86 26.04
CA MET A 42 -6.97 2.23 26.60
C MET A 42 -6.73 2.65 28.06
N SER A 43 -6.98 3.92 28.40
CA SER A 43 -6.86 4.41 29.78
C SER A 43 -7.80 3.69 30.74
N TYR A 44 -8.94 3.20 30.25
CA TYR A 44 -9.90 2.42 31.03
C TYR A 44 -9.63 0.92 30.98
N LEU A 45 -9.33 0.38 29.80
CA LEU A 45 -9.18 -1.07 29.58
C LEU A 45 -7.87 -1.61 30.14
N MET A 46 -6.74 -0.90 30.02
CA MET A 46 -5.45 -1.41 30.50
C MET A 46 -5.43 -1.75 31.99
N PRO A 47 -5.95 -0.92 32.92
CA PRO A 47 -6.08 -1.29 34.31
C PRO A 47 -6.95 -2.52 34.55
N MET A 48 -8.02 -2.71 33.77
CA MET A 48 -8.89 -3.88 33.86
C MET A 48 -8.20 -5.16 33.39
N VAL A 49 -7.50 -5.10 32.26
CA VAL A 49 -6.74 -6.24 31.70
C VAL A 49 -5.60 -6.67 32.61
N MET A 50 -4.96 -5.74 33.34
CA MET A 50 -3.98 -6.10 34.37
C MET A 50 -4.58 -6.99 35.47
N GLY A 51 -5.89 -6.89 35.75
CA GLY A 51 -6.59 -7.73 36.69
C GLY A 51 -6.21 -7.47 38.14
N GLY A 52 -6.24 -8.52 38.97
CA GLY A 52 -5.84 -8.44 40.38
C GLY A 52 -6.96 -8.05 41.35
N GLY A 53 -8.16 -7.73 40.86
CA GLY A 53 -9.35 -7.40 41.63
C GLY A 53 -9.54 -5.91 41.87
N PRO A 54 -10.69 -5.50 42.49
CA PRO A 54 -11.15 -4.11 42.55
C PRO A 54 -10.18 -3.11 43.18
N LYS A 55 -9.38 -3.52 44.14
CA LYS A 55 -8.40 -2.65 44.83
C LYS A 55 -7.25 -2.26 43.90
N ILE A 56 -6.72 -3.22 43.15
CA ILE A 56 -5.61 -2.99 42.20
C ILE A 56 -6.11 -2.18 41.02
N VAL A 57 -7.26 -2.54 40.43
CA VAL A 57 -7.88 -1.82 39.32
C VAL A 57 -8.15 -0.34 39.68
N ARG A 58 -8.66 -0.04 40.88
CA ARG A 58 -8.86 1.36 41.30
C ARG A 58 -7.55 2.13 41.45
N ALA A 59 -6.52 1.51 42.03
CA ALA A 59 -5.21 2.15 42.20
C ALA A 59 -4.52 2.45 40.86
N THR A 60 -4.57 1.51 39.93
CA THR A 60 -3.99 1.66 38.58
C THR A 60 -4.79 2.64 37.71
N ASN A 61 -6.13 2.62 37.82
CA ASN A 61 -7.01 3.55 37.14
C ASN A 61 -6.76 5.01 37.57
N ALA A 62 -6.56 5.24 38.85
CA ALA A 62 -6.22 6.57 39.39
C ALA A 62 -4.93 7.14 38.77
N LYS A 63 -3.95 6.29 38.42
CA LYS A 63 -2.70 6.70 37.76
C LYS A 63 -2.91 6.99 36.28
N MET A 64 -3.71 6.20 35.59
CA MET A 64 -4.03 6.42 34.15
C MET A 64 -4.81 7.73 33.93
N HIS A 65 -5.74 8.05 34.85
CA HIS A 65 -6.54 9.28 34.75
C HIS A 65 -5.88 10.52 35.37
N ALA A 66 -4.69 10.39 35.96
CA ALA A 66 -3.96 11.53 36.47
C ALA A 66 -3.70 12.55 35.36
N TYR A 67 -4.08 13.80 35.60
CA TYR A 67 -3.96 14.92 34.66
C TYR A 67 -4.72 14.72 33.34
N GLY A 68 -5.73 13.86 33.28
CA GLY A 68 -6.51 13.56 32.04
C GLY A 68 -7.12 14.82 31.41
N ALA A 69 -7.70 15.72 32.22
CA ALA A 69 -8.27 16.97 31.75
C ALA A 69 -7.18 17.91 31.14
N LEU A 70 -6.03 18.03 31.78
CA LEU A 70 -4.90 18.83 31.26
C LEU A 70 -4.43 18.29 29.89
N ARG A 71 -4.26 16.98 29.76
CA ARG A 71 -3.86 16.33 28.51
C ARG A 71 -4.86 16.63 27.40
N ALA A 72 -6.14 16.38 27.63
CA ALA A 72 -7.20 16.61 26.66
C ALA A 72 -7.25 18.09 26.23
N THR A 73 -7.11 19.02 27.17
CA THR A 73 -7.15 20.45 26.85
C THR A 73 -5.95 20.87 26.02
N ILE A 74 -4.73 20.46 26.35
CA ILE A 74 -3.51 20.79 25.57
C ILE A 74 -3.62 20.19 24.16
N THR A 75 -4.03 18.92 24.04
CA THR A 75 -4.17 18.27 22.72
C THR A 75 -5.20 18.96 21.85
N ASN A 76 -6.38 19.27 22.39
CA ASN A 76 -7.45 19.89 21.60
C ASN A 76 -7.16 21.38 21.28
N ALA A 77 -6.53 22.10 22.18
CA ALA A 77 -6.11 23.47 21.94
C ALA A 77 -4.97 23.53 20.90
N GLY A 78 -4.02 22.58 20.96
CA GLY A 78 -2.98 22.44 19.94
C GLY A 78 -3.55 22.16 18.57
N LEU A 79 -4.50 21.22 18.46
CA LEU A 79 -5.23 20.95 17.21
C LEU A 79 -5.98 22.17 16.70
N LEU A 80 -6.65 22.91 17.58
CA LEU A 80 -7.38 24.11 17.21
C LEU A 80 -6.44 25.19 16.65
N LEU A 81 -5.30 25.40 17.31
CA LEU A 81 -4.25 26.31 16.81
C LEU A 81 -3.73 25.86 15.45
N TRP A 82 -3.44 24.58 15.28
CA TRP A 82 -2.95 24.04 14.02
C TRP A 82 -3.91 24.30 12.85
N VAL A 83 -5.22 24.20 13.12
CA VAL A 83 -6.26 24.35 12.10
C VAL A 83 -6.57 25.78 11.77
N LEU A 84 -6.71 26.64 12.79
CA LEU A 84 -7.16 28.03 12.61
C LEU A 84 -6.01 28.97 12.28
N ALA A 85 -4.76 28.54 12.45
CA ALA A 85 -3.60 29.40 12.22
C ALA A 85 -3.39 29.71 10.74
N MET A 86 -3.21 30.97 10.41
CA MET A 86 -2.82 31.42 9.08
C MET A 86 -1.30 31.46 8.89
N GLY A 87 -0.51 31.45 10.00
CA GLY A 87 0.94 31.50 9.98
C GLY A 87 1.60 30.14 10.22
N THR A 88 2.80 29.97 9.65
CA THR A 88 3.56 28.70 9.69
C THR A 88 4.02 28.36 11.11
N TRP A 89 4.49 29.34 11.87
CA TRP A 89 4.99 29.12 13.23
C TRP A 89 3.86 28.77 14.21
N THR A 90 2.73 29.44 14.10
CA THR A 90 1.54 29.13 14.93
C THR A 90 1.05 27.71 14.67
N ARG A 91 1.07 27.24 13.42
CA ARG A 91 0.76 25.83 13.06
C ARG A 91 1.77 24.86 13.67
N ARG A 92 3.07 25.11 13.57
CA ARG A 92 4.13 24.26 14.16
C ARG A 92 3.98 24.15 15.66
N ILE A 93 3.72 25.25 16.36
CA ILE A 93 3.49 25.25 17.81
C ILE A 93 2.22 24.47 18.15
N GLY A 94 1.14 24.62 17.41
CA GLY A 94 -0.09 23.84 17.57
C GLY A 94 0.16 22.34 17.43
N MET A 95 0.95 21.93 16.45
CA MET A 95 1.34 20.54 16.24
C MET A 95 2.18 20.00 17.42
N VAL A 96 3.17 20.75 17.90
CA VAL A 96 4.01 20.37 19.04
C VAL A 96 3.15 20.18 20.30
N LEU A 97 2.23 21.10 20.60
CA LEU A 97 1.32 20.99 21.73
C LEU A 97 0.44 19.73 21.63
N THR A 98 -0.08 19.44 20.44
CA THR A 98 -0.87 18.23 20.18
C THR A 98 -0.08 16.96 20.48
N VAL A 99 1.14 16.86 19.95
CA VAL A 99 2.03 15.70 20.15
C VAL A 99 2.43 15.56 21.62
N VAL A 100 2.79 16.65 22.28
CA VAL A 100 3.12 16.67 23.72
C VAL A 100 1.93 16.19 24.55
N GLY A 101 0.73 16.71 24.29
CA GLY A 101 -0.49 16.29 24.96
C GLY A 101 -0.75 14.78 24.84
N LEU A 102 -0.62 14.22 23.64
CA LEU A 102 -0.76 12.78 23.39
C LEU A 102 0.37 11.96 24.04
N ALA A 103 1.61 12.41 23.94
CA ALA A 103 2.78 11.70 24.47
C ALA A 103 2.74 11.53 26.00
N THR A 104 2.03 12.40 26.72
CA THR A 104 1.85 12.25 28.19
C THR A 104 1.05 11.00 28.61
N PHE A 105 0.43 10.29 27.64
CA PHE A 105 -0.15 8.97 27.87
C PHE A 105 0.92 7.93 28.27
N LEU A 106 2.12 8.01 27.73
CA LEU A 106 3.21 7.07 28.01
C LEU A 106 3.68 7.09 29.47
N PRO A 107 3.99 8.25 30.09
CA PRO A 107 4.34 8.30 31.51
C PRO A 107 3.17 7.90 32.42
N ALA A 108 1.91 8.15 32.03
CA ALA A 108 0.75 7.68 32.78
C ALA A 108 0.67 6.14 32.76
N THR A 109 0.89 5.51 31.62
CA THR A 109 0.97 4.06 31.48
C THR A 109 2.13 3.48 32.30
N ALA A 110 3.29 4.09 32.26
CA ALA A 110 4.44 3.67 33.08
C ALA A 110 4.13 3.76 34.59
N ALA A 111 3.47 4.83 35.03
CA ALA A 111 3.05 4.99 36.41
C ALA A 111 2.01 3.93 36.84
N MET A 112 1.09 3.59 35.97
CA MET A 112 0.11 2.50 36.16
C MET A 112 0.82 1.16 36.36
N VAL A 113 1.74 0.80 35.48
CA VAL A 113 2.49 -0.47 35.54
C VAL A 113 3.34 -0.54 36.80
N ARG A 114 4.07 0.54 37.13
CA ARG A 114 4.87 0.63 38.39
C ARG A 114 4.02 0.48 39.63
N THR A 115 2.74 0.87 39.62
CA THR A 115 1.83 0.72 40.76
C THR A 115 1.22 -0.68 40.79
N GLY A 116 0.79 -1.21 39.64
CA GLY A 116 0.01 -2.46 39.55
C GLY A 116 0.86 -3.72 39.72
N VAL A 117 2.05 -3.76 39.12
CA VAL A 117 2.90 -4.98 39.13
C VAL A 117 3.31 -5.41 40.55
N PRO A 118 3.79 -4.51 41.45
CA PRO A 118 4.09 -4.90 42.83
C PRO A 118 2.86 -5.42 43.59
N MET A 119 1.70 -4.78 43.40
CA MET A 119 0.45 -5.19 44.03
C MET A 119 -0.03 -6.58 43.55
N LEU A 120 0.15 -6.89 42.30
CA LEU A 120 -0.16 -8.22 41.71
C LEU A 120 0.78 -9.29 42.26
N LYS A 121 2.10 -8.99 42.35
CA LYS A 121 3.08 -9.91 42.95
C LYS A 121 2.78 -10.22 44.42
N GLU A 122 2.42 -9.21 45.19
CA GLU A 122 2.05 -9.37 46.60
C GLU A 122 0.78 -10.21 46.74
N LYS A 123 -0.27 -9.95 45.94
CA LYS A 123 -1.48 -10.78 45.94
C LYS A 123 -1.16 -12.23 45.54
N GLY A 124 -0.30 -12.46 44.56
CA GLY A 124 0.15 -13.79 44.15
C GLY A 124 0.86 -14.54 45.31
N ARG A 125 1.73 -13.84 46.08
CA ARG A 125 2.39 -14.41 47.26
C ARG A 125 1.37 -14.79 48.35
N GLN A 126 0.39 -13.94 48.63
CA GLN A 126 -0.65 -14.19 49.59
C GLN A 126 -1.51 -15.39 49.23
N MET A 127 -1.89 -15.52 47.92
CA MET A 127 -2.64 -16.68 47.44
C MET A 127 -1.81 -17.97 47.50
N ALA A 128 -0.52 -17.92 47.21
CA ALA A 128 0.37 -19.08 47.31
C ALA A 128 0.56 -19.52 48.75
N ALA A 129 0.69 -18.55 49.68
CA ALA A 129 0.77 -18.84 51.12
C ALA A 129 -0.53 -19.46 51.68
N GLN A 130 -1.70 -18.95 51.26
CA GLN A 130 -3.00 -19.54 51.60
C GLN A 130 -3.16 -20.96 51.08
N LYS A 131 -2.74 -21.21 49.81
CA LYS A 131 -2.77 -22.56 49.24
C LYS A 131 -1.86 -23.53 49.99
N ALA A 132 -0.65 -23.09 50.33
CA ALA A 132 0.30 -23.91 51.12
C ALA A 132 -0.19 -24.21 52.55
N ALA A 133 -0.90 -23.26 53.20
CA ALA A 133 -1.53 -23.48 54.51
C ALA A 133 -2.69 -24.47 54.43
N SER A 134 -3.53 -24.40 53.39
CA SER A 134 -4.63 -25.34 53.17
C SER A 134 -4.14 -26.78 52.83
N GLU A 135 -3.00 -26.92 52.19
CA GLU A 135 -2.39 -28.22 51.86
C GLU A 135 -1.71 -28.87 53.08
N LYS A 136 -1.36 -28.08 54.11
CA LYS A 136 -0.77 -28.60 55.36
C LYS A 136 -1.78 -29.02 56.42
N GLY A 137 -3.09 -28.97 56.16
CA GLY A 137 -4.13 -29.47 57.06
C GLY A 137 -4.28 -28.72 58.37
N GLU A 138 -3.82 -27.49 58.46
CA GLU A 138 -3.96 -26.65 59.66
C GLU A 138 -5.38 -26.09 59.69
N ALA A 139 -6.20 -26.59 60.64
CA ALA A 139 -7.57 -26.12 60.87
C ALA A 139 -7.60 -24.64 61.25
N PRO A 140 -8.57 -23.84 60.77
CA PRO A 140 -8.66 -22.44 61.11
C PRO A 140 -8.98 -22.24 62.60
N ASP A 141 -8.23 -21.37 63.27
CA ASP A 141 -8.42 -20.90 64.60
C ASP A 141 -9.85 -20.29 64.76
N PRO A 142 -10.70 -20.82 65.67
CA PRO A 142 -12.09 -20.41 65.77
C PRO A 142 -12.33 -19.03 66.38
N ASP A 143 -11.29 -18.29 66.81
CA ASP A 143 -11.42 -17.05 67.55
C ASP A 143 -11.22 -15.75 66.69
N LYS A 144 -11.09 -15.84 65.38
CA LYS A 144 -11.09 -14.67 64.49
C LYS A 144 -12.37 -14.59 63.70
N GLY A 145 -13.26 -13.73 64.11
CA GLY A 145 -14.60 -13.48 63.57
C GLY A 145 -14.70 -13.32 62.06
N PRO A 146 -15.88 -13.53 61.50
CA PRO A 146 -16.07 -13.82 60.08
C PRO A 146 -15.87 -12.60 59.18
N ALA A 147 -14.88 -12.68 58.32
CA ALA A 147 -14.86 -11.83 57.14
C ALA A 147 -15.97 -12.31 56.18
N GLN A 148 -16.91 -11.43 55.89
CA GLN A 148 -18.05 -11.66 55.00
C GLN A 148 -17.64 -12.35 53.69
N ALA A 149 -18.06 -13.60 53.53
CA ALA A 149 -17.99 -14.36 52.28
C ALA A 149 -19.08 -13.86 51.33
N ALA A 150 -18.69 -13.45 50.16
CA ALA A 150 -19.61 -13.24 49.03
C ALA A 150 -20.09 -14.60 48.51
N PRO A 151 -21.36 -14.74 48.09
CA PRO A 151 -21.93 -16.04 47.70
C PRO A 151 -21.34 -16.52 46.38
N THR A 152 -20.89 -17.76 46.39
CA THR A 152 -20.57 -18.55 45.18
C THR A 152 -21.87 -18.92 44.46
N ALA A 153 -22.08 -18.39 43.28
CA ALA A 153 -23.15 -18.83 42.39
C ALA A 153 -22.73 -20.11 41.66
N SER A 154 -23.38 -21.20 42.00
CA SER A 154 -23.38 -22.46 41.25
C SER A 154 -24.16 -22.25 39.94
N LEU A 155 -23.54 -22.63 38.81
CA LEU A 155 -24.19 -22.66 37.51
C LEU A 155 -25.17 -23.84 37.43
N ASP A 156 -26.46 -23.54 37.59
CA ASP A 156 -27.53 -24.48 37.24
C ASP A 156 -27.95 -24.23 35.77
N ARG A 157 -27.82 -25.27 34.95
CA ARG A 157 -28.23 -25.30 33.54
C ARG A 157 -29.67 -25.78 33.43
N SER A 158 -30.63 -24.90 33.68
CA SER A 158 -31.98 -25.09 33.12
C SER A 158 -32.88 -23.91 33.44
N ALA A 159 -33.04 -22.96 32.50
CA ALA A 159 -34.29 -22.22 32.25
C ALA A 159 -34.04 -21.10 31.22
N VAL A 160 -34.27 -21.42 29.96
CA VAL A 160 -34.54 -20.43 28.93
C VAL A 160 -36.04 -20.20 28.95
N ALA A 161 -36.50 -19.05 29.44
CA ALA A 161 -37.73 -18.40 28.99
C ALA A 161 -37.91 -17.04 29.70
N GLY A 162 -37.87 -15.98 28.93
CA GLY A 162 -38.69 -14.79 29.08
C GLY A 162 -38.52 -13.90 30.33
N ALA A 163 -37.64 -12.89 30.23
CA ALA A 163 -37.85 -11.67 31.00
C ALA A 163 -37.27 -10.45 30.25
N THR A 164 -38.16 -9.59 29.82
CA THR A 164 -37.86 -8.24 29.35
C THR A 164 -37.28 -7.39 30.47
N SER A 165 -35.97 -7.12 30.43
CA SER A 165 -35.32 -6.22 31.37
C SER A 165 -35.47 -4.77 30.89
N LYS A 166 -36.07 -3.91 31.71
CA LYS A 166 -36.06 -2.45 31.59
C LYS A 166 -34.59 -1.97 31.60
N PRO A 167 -34.22 -0.97 30.77
CA PRO A 167 -32.89 -0.40 30.81
C PRO A 167 -32.61 0.26 32.19
N ALA A 168 -31.48 -0.10 32.79
CA ALA A 168 -30.99 0.52 33.99
C ALA A 168 -30.72 2.01 33.74
N LYS A 169 -31.22 2.88 34.65
CA LYS A 169 -30.89 4.30 34.65
C LYS A 169 -29.36 4.47 34.72
N PRO A 170 -28.75 5.34 33.87
CA PRO A 170 -27.35 5.68 34.00
C PRO A 170 -27.08 6.26 35.39
N ALA A 171 -26.03 5.80 36.06
CA ALA A 171 -25.57 6.35 37.32
C ALA A 171 -25.28 7.85 37.12
N PRO A 172 -25.62 8.72 38.11
CA PRO A 172 -25.34 10.14 38.02
C PRO A 172 -23.83 10.35 37.86
N THR A 173 -23.41 11.04 36.83
CA THR A 173 -22.02 11.49 36.65
C THR A 173 -21.68 12.40 37.82
N ALA A 174 -20.68 12.02 38.61
CA ALA A 174 -20.16 12.88 39.66
C ALA A 174 -19.72 14.23 39.04
N PRO A 175 -20.00 15.36 39.70
CA PRO A 175 -19.56 16.65 39.20
C PRO A 175 -18.03 16.65 39.04
N PRO A 176 -17.47 17.37 38.06
CA PRO A 176 -16.05 17.44 37.82
C PRO A 176 -15.35 17.95 39.07
N ASP A 177 -14.33 17.21 39.56
CA ASP A 177 -13.59 17.60 40.73
C ASP A 177 -12.76 18.87 40.49
N ARG A 178 -12.40 19.60 41.56
CA ARG A 178 -11.59 20.82 41.49
C ARG A 178 -10.28 20.62 40.71
N ARG A 179 -9.69 19.41 40.73
CA ARG A 179 -8.43 19.09 40.02
C ARG A 179 -8.61 19.02 38.50
N SER A 180 -9.74 18.51 38.04
CA SER A 180 -10.09 18.48 36.64
C SER A 180 -10.31 19.90 36.08
N PHE A 181 -10.93 20.78 36.89
CA PHE A 181 -11.15 22.17 36.51
C PHE A 181 -9.84 22.97 36.43
N VAL A 182 -8.96 22.83 37.44
CA VAL A 182 -7.64 23.48 37.45
C VAL A 182 -6.76 22.96 36.30
N GLY A 183 -6.81 21.64 36.02
CA GLY A 183 -6.07 21.06 34.88
C GLY A 183 -6.52 21.60 33.53
N ALA A 184 -7.81 21.77 33.30
CA ALA A 184 -8.36 22.33 32.08
C ALA A 184 -7.96 23.82 31.91
N PHE A 185 -8.00 24.60 33.00
CA PHE A 185 -7.61 26.01 32.99
C PHE A 185 -6.11 26.21 32.71
N ALA A 186 -5.26 25.39 33.32
CA ALA A 186 -3.82 25.40 33.08
C ALA A 186 -3.49 25.04 31.61
N GLY A 187 -4.19 24.06 31.03
CA GLY A 187 -4.05 23.69 29.63
C GLY A 187 -4.45 24.80 28.67
N LEU A 188 -5.55 25.49 28.95
CA LEU A 188 -6.00 26.63 28.16
C LEU A 188 -5.01 27.81 28.23
N ALA A 189 -4.51 28.14 29.42
CA ALA A 189 -3.51 29.18 29.62
C ALA A 189 -2.22 28.89 28.80
N THR A 190 -1.73 27.64 28.86
CA THR A 190 -0.58 27.20 28.07
C THR A 190 -0.81 27.37 26.57
N ALA A 191 -2.00 27.00 26.08
CA ALA A 191 -2.34 27.14 24.68
C ALA A 191 -2.45 28.60 24.22
N LEU A 192 -3.02 29.49 25.04
CA LEU A 192 -3.11 30.92 24.74
C LEU A 192 -1.73 31.58 24.70
N THR A 193 -0.84 31.23 25.64
CA THR A 193 0.55 31.73 25.64
C THR A 193 1.29 31.25 24.39
N ALA A 194 1.14 29.97 24.03
CA ALA A 194 1.74 29.41 22.83
C ALA A 194 1.21 30.06 21.53
N ALA A 195 -0.08 30.39 21.48
CA ALA A 195 -0.70 31.11 20.37
C ALA A 195 -0.13 32.52 20.22
N ALA A 196 0.06 33.23 21.34
CA ALA A 196 0.65 34.58 21.32
C ALA A 196 2.10 34.55 20.85
N VAL A 197 2.91 33.58 21.31
CA VAL A 197 4.30 33.41 20.86
C VAL A 197 4.34 33.04 19.37
N GLY A 198 3.49 32.13 18.91
CA GLY A 198 3.43 31.75 17.49
C GLY A 198 3.04 32.94 16.60
N HIS A 199 2.05 33.70 17.00
CA HIS A 199 1.62 34.90 16.26
C HIS A 199 2.72 35.97 16.20
N HIS A 200 3.47 36.19 17.29
CA HIS A 200 4.60 37.09 17.30
C HIS A 200 5.74 36.65 16.36
N LEU A 201 6.05 35.37 16.35
CA LEU A 201 7.04 34.80 15.43
C LEU A 201 6.57 34.86 13.97
N ASP A 202 5.30 34.68 13.70
CA ASP A 202 4.73 34.86 12.35
C ASP A 202 4.81 36.31 11.90
N GLN A 203 4.55 37.28 12.79
CA GLN A 203 4.69 38.71 12.48
C GLN A 203 6.14 39.11 12.22
N THR A 204 7.10 38.59 12.99
CA THR A 204 8.53 38.91 12.80
C THR A 204 9.08 38.33 11.50
N THR A 205 8.58 37.15 11.04
CA THR A 205 8.91 36.62 9.71
C THR A 205 8.32 37.47 8.60
N LEU A 206 7.07 37.89 8.71
CA LEU A 206 6.43 38.77 7.72
C LEU A 206 7.11 40.17 7.62
N THR A 207 7.59 40.73 8.73
CA THR A 207 8.32 42.01 8.71
C THR A 207 9.73 41.87 8.12
N ASN A 208 10.37 40.73 8.23
CA ASN A 208 11.63 40.43 7.55
C ASN A 208 11.46 40.22 6.05
N ASP A 209 10.32 39.63 5.62
CA ASP A 209 10.03 39.41 4.20
C ASP A 209 9.56 40.67 3.47
N THR A 210 9.03 41.71 4.19
CA THR A 210 8.63 42.98 3.57
C THR A 210 9.79 43.91 3.25
N ASN A 211 11.00 43.64 3.74
CA ASN A 211 12.24 44.33 3.35
C ASN A 211 13.02 43.59 2.23
N GLY A 212 12.55 42.44 1.80
CA GLY A 212 13.01 41.74 0.59
C GLY A 212 12.15 42.23 -0.58
N SER A 213 12.71 43.04 -1.45
CA SER A 213 12.13 43.43 -2.74
C SER A 213 11.32 42.34 -3.38
N ALA A 214 10.10 42.67 -3.85
CA ALA A 214 9.43 41.90 -4.86
C ALA A 214 10.47 41.58 -5.94
N ALA A 215 10.89 40.30 -6.03
CA ALA A 215 11.73 39.84 -7.11
C ALA A 215 10.87 39.95 -8.38
N VAL A 216 11.05 41.08 -9.07
CA VAL A 216 10.80 41.15 -10.49
C VAL A 216 11.54 39.94 -11.06
N VAL A 217 10.84 39.06 -11.79
CA VAL A 217 11.45 38.02 -12.61
C VAL A 217 12.31 38.77 -13.63
N GLY A 218 13.53 39.14 -13.22
CA GLY A 218 14.52 39.75 -14.05
C GLY A 218 14.93 38.73 -15.10
N HIS A 219 14.79 39.07 -16.36
CA HIS A 219 15.43 38.34 -17.45
C HIS A 219 16.92 38.23 -17.11
N VAL A 220 17.36 37.02 -16.70
CA VAL A 220 18.79 36.73 -16.54
C VAL A 220 19.37 36.73 -17.96
N ALA A 221 20.17 37.74 -18.28
CA ALA A 221 20.83 37.84 -19.58
C ALA A 221 21.91 36.74 -19.70
N PRO A 222 22.06 36.12 -20.88
CA PRO A 222 23.17 35.19 -21.11
C PRO A 222 24.51 35.87 -20.85
N THR A 223 25.37 35.24 -20.04
CA THR A 223 26.75 35.72 -19.77
C THR A 223 27.68 35.53 -20.96
N GLY A 224 27.33 34.61 -21.87
CA GLY A 224 28.20 34.18 -22.94
C GLY A 224 29.22 33.12 -22.51
N HIS A 225 29.29 32.80 -21.20
CA HIS A 225 30.15 31.75 -20.68
C HIS A 225 29.45 30.39 -20.72
N THR A 226 30.27 29.32 -20.77
CA THR A 226 29.80 27.91 -20.71
C THR A 226 30.38 27.22 -19.49
N THR A 227 29.50 26.75 -18.61
CA THR A 227 29.88 25.88 -17.50
C THR A 227 29.73 24.43 -17.92
N THR A 228 30.84 23.67 -17.95
CA THR A 228 30.85 22.23 -18.25
C THR A 228 31.04 21.43 -16.98
N VAL A 229 30.13 20.45 -16.73
CA VAL A 229 30.17 19.61 -15.53
C VAL A 229 30.21 18.13 -15.93
N ASN A 230 31.14 17.39 -15.30
CA ASN A 230 31.25 15.93 -15.47
C ASN A 230 30.45 15.21 -14.37
N ILE A 231 29.56 14.32 -14.75
CA ILE A 231 28.83 13.47 -13.81
C ILE A 231 28.97 11.99 -14.19
N THR A 232 28.80 11.13 -13.19
CA THR A 232 28.75 9.68 -13.41
C THR A 232 27.44 9.11 -12.92
N ALA A 233 26.82 8.24 -13.71
CA ALA A 233 25.68 7.44 -13.32
C ALA A 233 26.18 6.11 -12.72
N LYS A 234 25.85 5.84 -11.43
CA LYS A 234 26.24 4.61 -10.74
C LYS A 234 25.35 4.37 -9.53
N GLY A 235 24.88 3.12 -9.33
CA GLY A 235 24.09 2.73 -8.17
C GLY A 235 22.77 3.51 -8.06
N MET A 236 22.07 3.75 -9.18
CA MET A 236 20.81 4.51 -9.27
C MET A 236 20.95 5.97 -8.81
N LYS A 237 22.12 6.57 -8.96
CA LYS A 237 22.39 7.98 -8.60
C LYS A 237 23.34 8.63 -9.60
N TYR A 238 23.24 9.95 -9.72
CA TYR A 238 24.29 10.76 -10.32
C TYR A 238 25.32 11.18 -9.28
N HIS A 239 26.56 11.25 -9.68
CA HIS A 239 27.68 11.68 -8.86
C HIS A 239 28.50 12.75 -9.60
N PRO A 240 28.51 14.01 -9.13
CA PRO A 240 27.68 14.54 -8.04
C PRO A 240 26.18 14.55 -8.36
N SER A 241 25.33 14.50 -7.32
CA SER A 241 23.86 14.62 -7.45
C SER A 241 23.37 16.07 -7.42
N THR A 242 24.23 16.99 -7.01
CA THR A 242 23.95 18.45 -7.00
C THR A 242 25.13 19.17 -7.63
N ILE A 243 24.85 20.11 -8.52
CA ILE A 243 25.84 21.00 -9.17
C ILE A 243 25.39 22.45 -9.02
N THR A 244 26.35 23.38 -8.97
CA THR A 244 26.09 24.82 -8.91
C THR A 244 26.57 25.47 -10.19
N VAL A 245 25.74 26.32 -10.80
CA VAL A 245 26.01 26.99 -12.08
C VAL A 245 25.73 28.47 -11.92
N PRO A 246 26.61 29.37 -12.41
CA PRO A 246 26.34 30.81 -12.42
C PRO A 246 25.08 31.14 -13.25
N ALA A 247 24.27 32.09 -12.75
CA ALA A 247 23.10 32.59 -13.48
C ALA A 247 23.48 33.17 -14.83
N GLY A 248 22.84 32.73 -15.91
CA GLY A 248 23.10 33.18 -17.28
C GLY A 248 24.17 32.43 -18.03
N ASP A 249 24.87 31.46 -17.39
CA ASP A 249 25.81 30.59 -18.08
C ASP A 249 25.08 29.50 -18.89
N GLN A 250 25.71 29.08 -19.97
CA GLN A 250 25.27 27.90 -20.71
C GLN A 250 25.80 26.64 -20.05
N LEU A 251 24.92 25.78 -19.56
CA LEU A 251 25.28 24.50 -18.95
C LEU A 251 25.48 23.41 -20.01
N VAL A 252 26.60 22.71 -19.90
CA VAL A 252 26.89 21.47 -20.63
C VAL A 252 27.21 20.39 -19.62
N VAL A 253 26.53 19.26 -19.68
CA VAL A 253 26.76 18.11 -18.80
C VAL A 253 27.38 16.96 -19.59
N GLU A 254 28.55 16.51 -19.17
CA GLU A 254 29.18 15.29 -19.66
C GLU A 254 28.85 14.14 -18.71
N ILE A 255 28.03 13.21 -19.16
CA ILE A 255 27.61 12.05 -18.38
C ILE A 255 28.31 10.78 -18.83
N THR A 256 28.78 9.98 -17.86
CA THR A 256 29.33 8.64 -18.12
C THR A 256 28.58 7.61 -17.29
N ASN A 257 28.11 6.54 -17.91
CA ASN A 257 27.49 5.42 -17.20
C ASN A 257 28.58 4.46 -16.67
N LYS A 258 28.76 4.42 -15.34
CA LYS A 258 29.68 3.49 -14.63
C LYS A 258 28.97 2.34 -13.93
N ASP A 259 27.67 2.18 -14.14
CA ASP A 259 26.95 0.99 -13.67
C ASP A 259 27.34 -0.22 -14.53
N PRO A 260 27.61 -1.37 -13.92
CA PRO A 260 28.05 -2.56 -14.70
C PRO A 260 26.90 -3.25 -15.45
N ASN A 261 25.65 -3.07 -15.02
CA ASN A 261 24.50 -3.88 -15.47
C ASN A 261 23.24 -3.07 -15.78
N GLN A 262 23.28 -1.74 -15.67
CA GLN A 262 22.10 -0.88 -15.88
C GLN A 262 22.36 0.16 -16.95
N VAL A 263 21.34 0.43 -17.76
CA VAL A 263 21.35 1.58 -18.68
C VAL A 263 20.86 2.81 -17.94
N HIS A 264 21.40 3.96 -18.30
CA HIS A 264 21.00 5.25 -17.76
C HIS A 264 20.93 6.29 -18.88
N ASP A 265 20.20 7.36 -18.64
CA ASP A 265 20.21 8.57 -19.45
C ASP A 265 20.10 9.80 -18.53
N LEU A 266 20.09 10.98 -19.10
CA LEU A 266 19.84 12.23 -18.39
C LEU A 266 18.95 13.11 -19.24
N GLN A 267 17.80 13.51 -18.71
CA GLN A 267 16.86 14.44 -19.32
C GLN A 267 16.58 15.61 -18.39
N PHE A 268 16.42 16.80 -18.94
CA PHE A 268 16.03 18.03 -18.24
C PHE A 268 14.61 18.46 -18.62
N ALA A 269 13.97 19.25 -17.76
CA ALA A 269 12.61 19.77 -17.97
C ALA A 269 12.44 20.59 -19.27
N ASN A 270 13.50 21.21 -19.77
CA ASN A 270 13.52 21.98 -21.01
C ASN A 270 13.66 21.10 -22.28
N GLY A 271 13.67 19.76 -22.12
CA GLY A 271 13.78 18.81 -23.22
C GLY A 271 15.21 18.45 -23.63
N ALA A 272 16.25 19.05 -23.03
CA ALA A 272 17.64 18.64 -23.27
C ALA A 272 17.86 17.23 -22.69
N HIS A 273 18.42 16.27 -23.47
CA HIS A 273 18.59 14.90 -23.05
C HIS A 273 19.80 14.21 -23.68
N SER A 274 20.27 13.14 -23.07
CA SER A 274 21.19 12.18 -23.67
C SER A 274 20.40 11.04 -24.36
N SER A 275 21.06 10.29 -25.24
CA SER A 275 20.61 8.92 -25.54
C SER A 275 20.70 8.02 -24.32
N ARG A 276 20.08 6.83 -24.35
CA ARG A 276 20.33 5.77 -23.36
C ARG A 276 21.77 5.29 -23.45
N LEU A 277 22.45 5.29 -22.32
CA LEU A 277 23.86 4.93 -22.19
C LEU A 277 23.98 3.52 -21.62
N ALA A 278 24.54 2.60 -22.39
CA ALA A 278 24.91 1.29 -21.88
C ALA A 278 26.08 1.39 -20.88
N PRO A 279 26.37 0.33 -20.11
CA PRO A 279 27.54 0.29 -19.23
C PRO A 279 28.83 0.68 -19.94
N GLY A 280 29.49 1.73 -19.45
CA GLY A 280 30.72 2.29 -20.02
C GLY A 280 30.51 3.42 -21.04
N ASP A 281 29.29 3.64 -21.53
CA ASP A 281 29.02 4.71 -22.49
C ASP A 281 29.05 6.09 -21.84
N HIS A 282 29.22 7.11 -22.69
CA HIS A 282 29.22 8.52 -22.29
C HIS A 282 28.45 9.37 -23.32
N ALA A 283 27.94 10.52 -22.86
CA ALA A 283 27.27 11.51 -23.71
C ALA A 283 27.47 12.93 -23.20
N THR A 284 27.30 13.91 -24.10
CA THR A 284 27.31 15.32 -23.78
C THR A 284 25.88 15.87 -23.95
N VAL A 285 25.30 16.44 -22.87
CA VAL A 285 23.99 17.07 -22.87
C VAL A 285 24.17 18.59 -22.83
N LYS A 286 23.73 19.26 -23.88
CA LYS A 286 23.70 20.73 -23.94
C LYS A 286 22.37 21.23 -23.35
N VAL A 287 22.40 21.65 -22.08
CA VAL A 287 21.19 22.04 -21.35
C VAL A 287 20.69 23.43 -21.76
N GLY A 288 21.59 24.32 -22.12
CA GLY A 288 21.25 25.70 -22.48
C GLY A 288 21.53 26.70 -21.35
N VAL A 289 21.02 27.93 -21.50
CA VAL A 289 21.25 29.02 -20.53
C VAL A 289 20.45 28.79 -19.26
N ILE A 290 21.14 28.80 -18.12
CA ILE A 290 20.54 28.58 -16.79
C ILE A 290 20.06 29.91 -16.24
N THR A 291 18.75 30.08 -16.15
CA THR A 291 18.10 31.30 -15.63
C THR A 291 17.53 31.14 -14.22
N GLY A 292 17.52 29.92 -13.68
CA GLY A 292 17.04 29.55 -12.36
C GLY A 292 17.37 28.10 -12.02
N PRO A 293 17.14 27.67 -10.78
CA PRO A 293 17.32 26.28 -10.38
C PRO A 293 16.51 25.33 -11.27
N THR A 294 17.10 24.18 -11.63
CA THR A 294 16.45 23.18 -12.48
C THR A 294 16.88 21.78 -12.08
N GLU A 295 16.15 20.78 -12.55
CA GLU A 295 16.39 19.36 -12.27
C GLU A 295 16.61 18.60 -13.56
N GLY A 296 17.58 17.67 -13.53
CA GLY A 296 17.73 16.62 -14.51
C GLY A 296 17.45 15.25 -13.88
N TRP A 297 16.92 14.29 -14.62
CA TRP A 297 16.62 12.94 -14.12
C TRP A 297 16.85 11.86 -15.15
N CYS A 298 16.99 10.61 -14.68
CA CYS A 298 17.01 9.46 -15.57
C CYS A 298 15.59 9.08 -16.00
N THR A 299 15.37 8.87 -17.31
CA THR A 299 14.06 8.51 -17.86
C THR A 299 13.81 7.01 -17.87
N VAL A 300 14.82 6.18 -17.55
CA VAL A 300 14.62 4.74 -17.41
C VAL A 300 13.60 4.49 -16.30
N VAL A 301 12.62 3.62 -16.62
CA VAL A 301 11.46 3.38 -15.75
C VAL A 301 11.88 3.12 -14.30
N GLY A 302 11.33 3.94 -13.39
CA GLY A 302 11.57 3.82 -11.96
C GLY A 302 12.85 4.46 -11.43
N HIS A 303 13.84 4.86 -12.26
CA HIS A 303 15.10 5.39 -11.78
C HIS A 303 14.93 6.77 -11.11
N LYS A 304 14.09 7.65 -11.65
CA LYS A 304 13.75 8.94 -11.01
C LYS A 304 13.13 8.72 -9.63
N SER A 305 12.16 7.82 -9.50
CA SER A 305 11.49 7.52 -8.22
C SER A 305 12.41 6.85 -7.20
N MET A 306 13.51 6.23 -7.63
CA MET A 306 14.58 5.73 -6.76
C MET A 306 15.61 6.80 -6.37
N GLY A 307 15.40 8.05 -6.78
CA GLY A 307 16.26 9.19 -6.44
C GLY A 307 17.39 9.45 -7.43
N MET A 308 17.29 8.94 -8.68
CA MET A 308 18.27 9.22 -9.73
C MET A 308 17.99 10.58 -10.39
N VAL A 309 18.34 11.63 -9.65
CA VAL A 309 18.08 13.04 -9.96
C VAL A 309 19.38 13.83 -9.86
N LEU A 310 19.55 14.79 -10.74
CA LEU A 310 20.63 15.80 -10.73
C LEU A 310 20.03 17.17 -10.42
N ASP A 311 20.34 17.71 -9.25
CA ASP A 311 19.92 19.04 -8.82
C ASP A 311 20.88 20.10 -9.34
N VAL A 312 20.36 21.09 -10.07
CA VAL A 312 21.13 22.23 -10.60
C VAL A 312 20.76 23.49 -9.84
N GLN A 313 21.65 23.93 -8.96
CA GLN A 313 21.53 25.16 -8.19
C GLN A 313 22.17 26.34 -8.94
N VAL A 314 21.67 27.53 -8.70
CA VAL A 314 22.19 28.76 -9.30
C VAL A 314 22.89 29.59 -8.24
N ASP A 315 24.09 30.06 -8.54
CA ASP A 315 24.88 30.88 -7.62
C ASP A 315 24.10 32.14 -7.23
N GLY A 316 23.92 32.38 -5.91
CA GLY A 316 23.19 33.53 -5.38
C GLY A 316 21.65 33.35 -5.31
N MET A 317 21.10 32.26 -5.75
CA MET A 317 19.69 31.88 -5.57
C MET A 317 19.57 30.65 -4.65
N SER A 318 19.12 30.83 -3.42
CA SER A 318 18.75 29.70 -2.56
C SER A 318 17.54 29.02 -3.18
N GLY A 319 17.75 27.84 -3.72
CA GLY A 319 16.66 27.01 -4.26
C GLY A 319 15.73 26.59 -3.13
N VAL A 320 14.57 27.19 -3.05
CA VAL A 320 13.43 26.56 -2.40
C VAL A 320 12.87 25.56 -3.41
N HIS A 321 13.36 24.33 -3.36
CA HIS A 321 12.60 23.24 -3.93
C HIS A 321 11.39 22.99 -3.02
N ASP A 322 10.28 23.69 -3.29
CA ASP A 322 9.01 23.04 -3.09
C ASP A 322 9.06 21.78 -3.96
N ARG A 323 9.16 20.63 -3.31
CA ARG A 323 8.75 19.38 -3.93
C ARG A 323 7.23 19.48 -4.09
N ASP A 324 6.82 20.32 -5.03
CA ASP A 324 5.57 20.04 -5.71
C ASP A 324 5.80 18.72 -6.42
N ASP A 325 5.38 17.66 -5.75
CA ASP A 325 4.92 16.48 -6.43
C ASP A 325 3.83 17.00 -7.40
N HIS A 326 4.27 17.43 -8.60
CA HIS A 326 3.38 17.41 -9.73
C HIS A 326 3.02 15.93 -9.92
N VAL A 327 2.05 15.50 -9.12
CA VAL A 327 1.14 14.44 -9.56
C VAL A 327 0.64 14.98 -10.89
N ASP A 328 1.21 14.45 -11.99
CA ASP A 328 0.62 14.62 -13.30
C ASP A 328 -0.85 14.28 -13.13
N SER A 329 -1.65 15.35 -12.99
CA SER A 329 -3.08 15.22 -13.00
C SER A 329 -3.36 14.57 -14.34
N ALA A 330 -3.73 13.28 -14.28
CA ALA A 330 -4.10 12.52 -15.47
C ALA A 330 -4.98 13.42 -16.31
N ASP A 331 -4.58 13.69 -17.55
CA ASP A 331 -5.35 14.57 -18.43
C ASP A 331 -6.79 14.03 -18.41
N PRO A 332 -7.74 14.73 -17.78
CA PRO A 332 -9.11 14.25 -17.66
C PRO A 332 -9.78 14.01 -19.02
N ARG A 333 -9.12 14.42 -20.11
CA ARG A 333 -9.56 14.23 -21.49
C ARG A 333 -9.24 12.83 -22.03
N ARG A 334 -8.35 12.05 -21.39
CA ARG A 334 -8.03 10.69 -21.82
C ARG A 334 -8.84 9.66 -21.02
N ARG A 335 -10.15 9.60 -21.26
CA ARG A 335 -11.00 8.54 -20.73
C ARG A 335 -10.85 7.32 -21.64
N ILE A 336 -10.27 6.24 -21.13
CA ILE A 336 -10.22 4.96 -21.85
C ILE A 336 -11.65 4.45 -21.97
N ASP A 337 -12.10 4.28 -23.21
CA ASP A 337 -13.45 3.75 -23.48
C ASP A 337 -13.42 2.22 -23.53
N LEU A 338 -13.65 1.60 -22.38
CA LEU A 338 -13.70 0.15 -22.23
C LEU A 338 -14.97 -0.49 -22.83
N THR A 339 -15.88 0.29 -23.43
CA THR A 339 -17.05 -0.24 -24.16
C THR A 339 -16.72 -0.58 -25.60
N LYS A 340 -15.63 -0.04 -26.15
CA LYS A 340 -15.16 -0.36 -27.48
C LYS A 340 -14.59 -1.78 -27.56
N ALA A 341 -14.73 -2.40 -28.71
CA ALA A 341 -14.07 -3.68 -29.00
C ALA A 341 -12.54 -3.49 -29.08
N PRO A 342 -11.76 -4.53 -28.74
CA PRO A 342 -10.33 -4.55 -28.98
C PRO A 342 -9.99 -4.28 -30.45
N GLY A 343 -8.75 -3.83 -30.70
CA GLY A 343 -8.27 -3.59 -32.07
C GLY A 343 -8.41 -4.84 -32.97
N LYS A 344 -8.63 -4.64 -34.27
CA LYS A 344 -8.87 -5.75 -35.21
C LYS A 344 -7.72 -6.77 -35.27
N ASP A 345 -6.52 -6.36 -34.93
CA ASP A 345 -5.32 -7.23 -34.91
C ASP A 345 -5.08 -7.86 -33.53
N PHE A 346 -5.82 -7.43 -32.51
CA PHE A 346 -5.78 -8.04 -31.19
C PHE A 346 -6.34 -9.46 -31.22
N ARG A 347 -5.73 -10.36 -30.46
CA ARG A 347 -6.22 -11.73 -30.26
C ARG A 347 -6.41 -11.96 -28.78
N THR A 348 -7.67 -12.21 -28.39
CA THR A 348 -8.02 -12.55 -27.01
C THR A 348 -7.17 -13.73 -26.55
N ARG A 349 -6.62 -13.61 -25.36
CA ARG A 349 -5.85 -14.71 -24.77
C ARG A 349 -6.81 -15.84 -24.40
N ASP A 350 -6.56 -17.04 -24.94
CA ASP A 350 -7.30 -18.23 -24.53
C ASP A 350 -7.10 -18.45 -23.03
N ALA A 351 -8.19 -18.44 -22.29
CA ALA A 351 -8.19 -18.67 -20.84
C ALA A 351 -8.32 -20.17 -20.48
N VAL A 352 -8.50 -21.04 -21.45
CA VAL A 352 -8.53 -22.49 -21.21
C VAL A 352 -7.19 -22.92 -20.64
N LEU A 353 -7.23 -23.66 -19.53
CA LEU A 353 -6.00 -24.15 -18.90
C LEU A 353 -5.25 -25.05 -19.91
N PRO A 354 -4.01 -24.75 -20.27
CA PRO A 354 -3.25 -25.60 -21.17
C PRO A 354 -3.09 -27.01 -20.56
N PRO A 355 -2.97 -28.06 -21.39
CA PRO A 355 -2.78 -29.42 -20.89
C PRO A 355 -1.50 -29.50 -20.04
N LEU A 356 -1.50 -30.44 -19.09
CA LEU A 356 -0.30 -30.75 -18.32
C LEU A 356 0.88 -31.07 -19.23
N MET A 357 2.01 -30.43 -18.97
CA MET A 357 3.24 -30.69 -19.72
C MET A 357 3.61 -32.18 -19.63
N THR A 358 4.14 -32.74 -20.73
CA THR A 358 4.55 -34.13 -20.81
C THR A 358 5.94 -34.38 -20.25
N GLY A 359 6.14 -35.53 -19.60
CA GLY A 359 7.44 -35.82 -18.96
C GLY A 359 7.57 -35.23 -17.58
N ARG A 360 8.79 -35.25 -17.02
CA ARG A 360 9.10 -34.80 -15.66
C ARG A 360 10.13 -33.67 -15.63
N VAL A 361 10.75 -33.36 -16.76
CA VAL A 361 11.74 -32.29 -16.91
C VAL A 361 11.28 -31.40 -18.05
N HIS A 362 10.94 -30.17 -17.71
CA HIS A 362 10.41 -29.18 -18.65
C HIS A 362 11.46 -28.10 -18.91
N ARG A 363 11.89 -27.99 -20.18
CA ARG A 363 12.84 -26.98 -20.63
C ARG A 363 12.09 -25.83 -21.26
N MET A 364 12.41 -24.62 -20.89
CA MET A 364 11.82 -23.42 -21.50
C MET A 364 12.84 -22.30 -21.66
N THR A 365 12.68 -21.54 -22.73
CA THR A 365 13.43 -20.29 -22.94
C THR A 365 12.48 -19.13 -22.72
N LEU A 366 12.87 -18.19 -21.86
CA LEU A 366 12.19 -16.92 -21.66
C LEU A 366 13.09 -15.80 -22.17
N ILE A 367 12.58 -15.07 -23.15
CA ILE A 367 13.30 -13.95 -23.78
C ILE A 367 12.72 -12.66 -23.22
N ALA A 368 13.51 -11.95 -22.43
CA ALA A 368 13.17 -10.62 -21.95
C ALA A 368 13.39 -9.61 -23.09
N GLN A 369 12.38 -8.82 -23.42
CA GLN A 369 12.42 -7.81 -24.47
C GLN A 369 11.28 -6.81 -24.34
N GLU A 370 11.47 -5.59 -24.81
CA GLU A 370 10.44 -4.57 -24.94
C GLU A 370 9.61 -4.81 -26.20
N SER A 371 8.32 -4.49 -26.15
CA SER A 371 7.43 -4.48 -27.33
C SER A 371 6.15 -3.68 -27.06
N VAL A 372 5.68 -2.98 -28.07
CA VAL A 372 4.39 -2.27 -27.98
C VAL A 372 3.25 -3.28 -27.95
N GLN A 373 2.42 -3.20 -26.90
CA GLN A 373 1.29 -4.09 -26.69
C GLN A 373 -0.02 -3.31 -26.52
N GLU A 374 -1.09 -3.76 -27.17
CA GLU A 374 -2.44 -3.31 -26.84
C GLU A 374 -2.90 -3.97 -25.54
N ILE A 375 -3.35 -3.16 -24.59
CA ILE A 375 -3.80 -3.60 -23.25
C ILE A 375 -5.23 -3.18 -22.91
N ALA A 376 -5.80 -2.30 -23.74
CA ALA A 376 -7.21 -1.93 -23.77
C ALA A 376 -7.53 -1.39 -25.17
N PRO A 377 -8.81 -1.26 -25.56
CA PRO A 377 -9.18 -0.68 -26.85
C PRO A 377 -8.49 0.66 -27.11
N GLU A 378 -7.84 0.79 -28.26
CA GLU A 378 -7.10 2.00 -28.67
C GLU A 378 -5.99 2.44 -27.70
N THR A 379 -5.58 1.56 -26.78
CA THR A 379 -4.60 1.88 -25.73
C THR A 379 -3.44 0.90 -25.78
N THR A 380 -2.24 1.42 -26.01
CA THR A 380 -1.01 0.64 -26.06
C THR A 380 0.01 1.14 -25.04
N ILE A 381 0.91 0.25 -24.64
CA ILE A 381 2.10 0.60 -23.84
C ILE A 381 3.35 0.00 -24.49
N ASP A 382 4.51 0.59 -24.21
CA ASP A 382 5.80 -0.07 -24.43
C ASP A 382 6.02 -1.03 -23.27
N ALA A 383 5.63 -2.29 -23.50
CA ALA A 383 5.63 -3.32 -22.51
C ALA A 383 7.00 -3.97 -22.38
N MET A 384 7.41 -4.24 -21.15
CA MET A 384 8.51 -5.17 -20.87
C MET A 384 7.93 -6.58 -20.80
N THR A 385 8.45 -7.49 -21.58
CA THR A 385 7.80 -8.79 -21.78
C THR A 385 8.75 -9.96 -21.61
N TYR A 386 8.19 -11.12 -21.31
CA TYR A 386 8.81 -12.41 -21.63
C TYR A 386 8.15 -12.98 -22.88
N ASN A 387 8.97 -13.30 -23.89
CA ASN A 387 8.53 -13.84 -25.18
C ASN A 387 7.57 -12.93 -25.97
N GLY A 388 7.72 -11.60 -25.81
CA GLY A 388 7.04 -10.59 -26.63
C GLY A 388 5.53 -10.43 -26.37
N ARG A 389 5.05 -10.82 -25.18
CA ARG A 389 3.63 -10.66 -24.81
C ARG A 389 3.48 -10.06 -23.42
N TYR A 390 2.58 -9.11 -23.28
CA TYR A 390 2.11 -8.66 -21.97
C TYR A 390 1.47 -9.86 -21.26
N MET A 391 1.95 -10.19 -20.09
CA MET A 391 1.77 -11.46 -19.39
C MET A 391 2.42 -12.64 -20.13
N ALA A 392 3.41 -13.19 -19.53
CA ALA A 392 4.20 -14.34 -20.00
C ALA A 392 3.36 -15.66 -20.08
N PRO A 393 3.89 -16.73 -20.68
CA PRO A 393 3.19 -18.01 -20.77
C PRO A 393 2.81 -18.60 -19.42
N VAL A 394 1.67 -19.31 -19.37
CA VAL A 394 1.28 -20.14 -18.22
C VAL A 394 1.94 -21.50 -18.32
N ILE A 395 2.53 -21.94 -17.21
CA ILE A 395 3.19 -23.23 -17.06
C ILE A 395 2.25 -24.15 -16.27
N HIS A 396 1.85 -25.31 -16.82
CA HIS A 396 0.98 -26.26 -16.15
C HIS A 396 1.73 -27.59 -15.99
N ALA A 397 2.18 -27.88 -14.77
CA ALA A 397 3.07 -28.99 -14.46
C ALA A 397 2.66 -29.68 -13.15
N ARG A 398 3.29 -30.80 -12.79
CA ARG A 398 2.95 -31.63 -11.62
C ARG A 398 3.89 -31.37 -10.46
N ILE A 399 3.44 -31.71 -9.27
CA ILE A 399 4.34 -31.85 -8.11
C ILE A 399 5.43 -32.86 -8.45
N GLY A 400 6.69 -32.49 -8.16
CA GLY A 400 7.87 -33.30 -8.44
C GLY A 400 8.46 -33.12 -9.83
N ASP A 401 7.85 -32.32 -10.71
CA ASP A 401 8.44 -31.96 -12.00
C ASP A 401 9.58 -30.95 -11.82
N GLU A 402 10.60 -31.06 -12.67
CA GLU A 402 11.73 -30.13 -12.73
C GLU A 402 11.52 -29.11 -13.84
N ILE A 403 11.62 -27.84 -13.52
CA ILE A 403 11.60 -26.74 -14.47
C ILE A 403 13.05 -26.30 -14.72
N ARG A 404 13.46 -26.29 -15.98
CA ARG A 404 14.76 -25.77 -16.44
C ARG A 404 14.54 -24.56 -17.32
N VAL A 405 15.04 -23.43 -16.86
CA VAL A 405 14.83 -22.15 -17.49
C VAL A 405 16.11 -21.67 -18.11
N HIS A 406 16.03 -21.24 -19.36
CA HIS A 406 17.05 -20.47 -20.07
C HIS A 406 16.49 -19.05 -20.27
N LEU A 407 16.99 -18.10 -19.48
CA LEU A 407 16.62 -16.69 -19.58
C LEU A 407 17.61 -15.99 -20.50
N VAL A 408 17.10 -15.33 -21.55
CA VAL A 408 17.88 -14.53 -22.49
C VAL A 408 17.41 -13.09 -22.42
N ASN A 409 18.33 -12.15 -22.13
CA ASN A 409 17.99 -10.73 -22.13
C ASN A 409 18.30 -10.12 -23.52
N ARG A 410 17.25 -9.89 -24.32
CA ARG A 410 17.30 -9.16 -25.59
C ARG A 410 16.76 -7.73 -25.46
N GLY A 411 16.42 -7.30 -24.24
CA GLY A 411 15.94 -5.96 -23.96
C GLY A 411 17.06 -4.92 -23.95
N THR A 412 16.67 -3.69 -23.68
CA THR A 412 17.57 -2.52 -23.62
C THR A 412 18.06 -2.25 -22.21
N MET A 413 17.49 -2.93 -21.18
CA MET A 413 17.84 -2.77 -19.78
C MET A 413 18.08 -4.10 -19.07
N GLY A 414 18.49 -4.06 -17.80
CA GLY A 414 18.70 -5.26 -16.99
C GLY A 414 17.39 -5.94 -16.63
N HIS A 415 17.34 -7.26 -16.76
CA HIS A 415 16.21 -8.09 -16.36
C HIS A 415 16.65 -9.30 -15.53
N SER A 416 15.71 -9.88 -14.82
CA SER A 416 15.91 -11.08 -14.00
C SER A 416 14.63 -11.91 -14.01
N LEU A 417 14.60 -13.00 -13.25
CA LEU A 417 13.44 -13.87 -13.19
C LEU A 417 13.34 -14.55 -11.83
N ASP A 418 12.23 -14.35 -11.14
CA ASP A 418 11.87 -14.98 -9.88
C ASP A 418 10.67 -15.91 -10.10
N PHE A 419 10.78 -17.19 -9.70
CA PHE A 419 9.68 -18.14 -9.66
C PHE A 419 9.27 -18.43 -8.22
N HIS A 420 8.10 -17.99 -7.81
CA HIS A 420 7.54 -18.31 -6.49
C HIS A 420 7.30 -19.81 -6.28
N ALA A 421 7.13 -20.57 -7.37
CA ALA A 421 7.02 -22.03 -7.32
C ALA A 421 8.32 -22.75 -6.97
N GLY A 422 9.46 -22.04 -7.03
CA GLY A 422 10.79 -22.59 -6.78
C GLY A 422 11.27 -22.37 -5.34
N THR A 423 11.94 -23.38 -4.78
CA THR A 423 12.64 -23.24 -3.49
C THR A 423 14.15 -23.21 -3.75
N VAL A 424 14.65 -22.05 -4.16
CA VAL A 424 16.06 -21.84 -4.55
C VAL A 424 16.61 -20.54 -3.95
N SER A 425 17.93 -20.47 -3.76
CA SER A 425 18.57 -19.25 -3.24
C SER A 425 18.49 -18.11 -4.26
N PRO A 426 17.89 -16.96 -3.92
CA PRO A 426 17.74 -15.84 -4.86
C PRO A 426 19.08 -15.32 -5.40
N THR A 427 20.09 -15.25 -4.56
CA THR A 427 21.41 -14.72 -4.92
C THR A 427 22.11 -15.48 -6.05
N ARG A 428 21.73 -16.74 -6.25
CA ARG A 428 22.28 -17.59 -7.30
C ARG A 428 21.59 -17.40 -8.65
N VAL A 429 20.24 -17.32 -8.66
CA VAL A 429 19.45 -17.48 -9.88
C VAL A 429 18.57 -16.27 -10.22
N MET A 430 18.27 -15.40 -9.24
CA MET A 430 17.39 -14.23 -9.43
C MET A 430 18.19 -12.93 -9.63
N ARG A 431 19.46 -13.03 -10.03
CA ARG A 431 20.29 -11.86 -10.29
C ARG A 431 19.89 -11.20 -11.61
N THR A 432 19.99 -9.88 -11.63
CA THR A 432 19.84 -9.11 -12.87
C THR A 432 20.94 -9.47 -13.86
N ILE A 433 20.56 -9.72 -15.11
CA ILE A 433 21.47 -9.88 -16.25
C ILE A 433 21.35 -8.70 -17.20
N ALA A 434 22.47 -8.21 -17.71
CA ALA A 434 22.52 -7.08 -18.64
C ALA A 434 22.00 -7.47 -20.03
N PRO A 435 21.70 -6.50 -20.90
CA PRO A 435 21.40 -6.74 -22.30
C PRO A 435 22.43 -7.67 -22.98
N GLY A 436 21.94 -8.65 -23.72
CA GLY A 436 22.76 -9.67 -24.39
C GLY A 436 23.29 -10.80 -23.51
N GLN A 437 23.04 -10.76 -22.19
CA GLN A 437 23.42 -11.84 -21.27
C GLN A 437 22.34 -12.92 -21.16
N GLU A 438 22.77 -14.10 -20.73
CA GLU A 438 21.92 -15.27 -20.52
C GLU A 438 22.14 -15.86 -19.13
N LEU A 439 21.14 -16.58 -18.63
CA LEU A 439 21.15 -17.22 -17.32
C LEU A 439 20.35 -18.52 -17.34
N ASP A 440 21.02 -19.62 -17.00
CA ASP A 440 20.35 -20.89 -16.81
C ASP A 440 20.17 -21.21 -15.33
N TYR A 441 19.00 -21.71 -14.97
CA TYR A 441 18.76 -22.31 -13.67
C TYR A 441 17.62 -23.31 -13.68
N ASN A 442 17.53 -24.11 -12.63
CA ASN A 442 16.49 -25.12 -12.49
C ASN A 442 15.99 -25.21 -11.06
N PHE A 443 14.78 -25.70 -10.92
CA PHE A 443 14.15 -25.97 -9.64
C PHE A 443 13.09 -27.08 -9.79
N THR A 444 12.76 -27.72 -8.66
CA THR A 444 11.71 -28.75 -8.60
C THR A 444 10.44 -28.16 -8.00
N LEU A 445 9.29 -28.50 -8.55
CA LEU A 445 7.96 -28.11 -8.05
C LEU A 445 7.60 -28.97 -6.85
N HIS A 446 7.64 -28.42 -5.64
CA HIS A 446 7.37 -29.18 -4.41
C HIS A 446 5.95 -29.02 -3.88
N ARG A 447 5.22 -28.03 -4.32
CA ARG A 447 3.93 -27.60 -3.74
C ARG A 447 2.88 -27.39 -4.80
N ALA A 448 1.63 -27.81 -4.50
CA ALA A 448 0.46 -27.44 -5.29
C ALA A 448 0.10 -25.98 -5.13
N GLY A 449 -0.49 -25.38 -6.15
CA GLY A 449 -0.96 -24.00 -6.15
C GLY A 449 -0.91 -23.36 -7.54
N ILE A 450 -1.27 -22.11 -7.61
CA ILE A 450 -0.97 -21.24 -8.73
C ILE A 450 0.01 -20.18 -8.25
N TRP A 451 1.18 -20.13 -8.85
CA TRP A 451 2.35 -19.40 -8.39
C TRP A 451 2.73 -18.34 -9.38
N LEU A 452 3.00 -17.14 -8.89
CA LEU A 452 3.54 -16.04 -9.69
C LEU A 452 4.97 -16.34 -10.14
N TYR A 453 5.35 -15.92 -11.32
CA TYR A 453 6.74 -15.63 -11.67
C TYR A 453 6.84 -14.25 -12.32
N HIS A 454 7.93 -13.54 -12.06
CA HIS A 454 8.08 -12.15 -12.52
C HIS A 454 9.55 -11.72 -12.59
N CYS A 455 9.78 -10.54 -13.18
CA CYS A 455 11.08 -9.88 -13.10
C CYS A 455 11.31 -9.34 -11.69
N SER A 456 12.45 -9.67 -11.07
CA SER A 456 12.87 -9.19 -9.75
C SER A 456 13.93 -8.07 -9.80
N THR A 457 14.21 -7.55 -10.99
CA THR A 457 15.05 -6.34 -11.14
C THR A 457 14.32 -5.12 -10.61
N ALA A 458 15.02 -4.30 -9.84
CA ALA A 458 14.45 -3.06 -9.29
C ALA A 458 14.28 -1.99 -10.38
N PRO A 459 13.15 -1.23 -10.33
CA PRO A 459 12.03 -1.36 -9.42
C PRO A 459 11.04 -2.44 -9.88
N MET A 460 10.88 -3.50 -9.07
CA MET A 460 10.07 -4.68 -9.41
C MET A 460 8.63 -4.33 -9.81
N SER A 461 8.03 -3.37 -9.12
CA SER A 461 6.65 -2.91 -9.41
C SER A 461 6.49 -2.37 -10.82
N ALA A 462 7.49 -1.67 -11.35
CA ALA A 462 7.46 -1.15 -12.71
C ALA A 462 7.56 -2.27 -13.74
N HIS A 463 8.43 -3.26 -13.53
CA HIS A 463 8.58 -4.40 -14.43
C HIS A 463 7.32 -5.27 -14.47
N ILE A 464 6.67 -5.50 -13.32
CA ILE A 464 5.41 -6.24 -13.24
C ILE A 464 4.29 -5.44 -13.94
N ALA A 465 4.14 -4.16 -13.62
CA ALA A 465 3.13 -3.29 -14.23
C ALA A 465 3.30 -3.14 -15.74
N ALA A 466 4.54 -3.27 -16.25
CA ALA A 466 4.87 -3.26 -17.66
C ALA A 466 4.66 -4.62 -18.38
N GLY A 467 4.32 -5.71 -17.63
CA GLY A 467 3.95 -6.98 -18.25
C GLY A 467 4.87 -8.18 -17.98
N MET A 468 5.96 -8.00 -17.21
CA MET A 468 6.92 -9.07 -16.93
C MET A 468 6.47 -9.98 -15.77
N PHE A 469 5.40 -10.69 -15.97
CA PHE A 469 4.85 -11.68 -15.02
C PHE A 469 4.15 -12.82 -15.75
N GLY A 470 3.98 -13.95 -15.06
CA GLY A 470 3.24 -15.10 -15.53
C GLY A 470 2.86 -16.03 -14.39
N ALA A 471 2.30 -17.19 -14.69
CA ALA A 471 1.80 -18.14 -13.70
C ALA A 471 2.36 -19.55 -13.91
N VAL A 472 2.63 -20.24 -12.79
CA VAL A 472 2.90 -21.68 -12.75
C VAL A 472 1.74 -22.34 -12.01
N ILE A 473 1.00 -23.23 -12.67
CA ILE A 473 -0.12 -23.96 -12.10
C ILE A 473 0.32 -25.39 -11.81
N VAL A 474 0.22 -25.77 -10.55
CA VAL A 474 0.59 -27.11 -10.05
C VAL A 474 -0.61 -27.68 -9.31
N PRO A 475 -1.40 -28.57 -9.92
CA PRO A 475 -2.59 -29.11 -9.27
C PRO A 475 -2.22 -30.01 -8.08
N PRO A 476 -3.08 -30.07 -7.04
CA PRO A 476 -2.98 -31.10 -5.99
C PRO A 476 -3.01 -32.50 -6.57
N HIS A 477 -2.38 -33.48 -5.88
CA HIS A 477 -2.27 -34.85 -6.36
C HIS A 477 -3.63 -35.49 -6.73
N ASP A 478 -4.63 -35.30 -5.89
CA ASP A 478 -5.95 -35.93 -6.00
C ASP A 478 -7.02 -34.92 -6.45
N LEU A 479 -6.63 -33.93 -7.28
CA LEU A 479 -7.58 -32.96 -7.79
C LEU A 479 -8.57 -33.63 -8.75
N PRO A 480 -9.89 -33.70 -8.42
CA PRO A 480 -10.88 -34.28 -9.30
C PRO A 480 -10.93 -33.58 -10.64
N ARG A 481 -11.26 -34.30 -11.71
CA ARG A 481 -11.45 -33.69 -13.03
C ARG A 481 -12.61 -32.70 -13.01
N ALA A 482 -12.44 -31.55 -13.60
CA ALA A 482 -13.50 -30.62 -13.96
C ALA A 482 -13.82 -30.73 -15.46
N ASP A 483 -15.04 -30.38 -15.86
CA ASP A 483 -15.45 -30.42 -17.27
C ASP A 483 -14.85 -29.28 -18.06
N ARG A 484 -14.69 -28.11 -17.40
CA ARG A 484 -14.01 -26.94 -17.91
C ARG A 484 -13.00 -26.43 -16.89
N GLU A 485 -11.81 -26.11 -17.37
CA GLU A 485 -10.78 -25.46 -16.55
C GLU A 485 -10.27 -24.20 -17.23
N PHE A 486 -10.31 -23.08 -16.50
CA PHE A 486 -9.82 -21.80 -16.96
C PHE A 486 -8.74 -21.26 -16.00
N TYR A 487 -7.93 -20.33 -16.49
CA TYR A 487 -7.05 -19.52 -15.67
C TYR A 487 -7.28 -18.05 -15.94
N LEU A 488 -7.24 -17.24 -14.87
CA LEU A 488 -7.38 -15.79 -14.90
C LEU A 488 -6.29 -15.17 -14.02
N VAL A 489 -5.36 -14.48 -14.64
CA VAL A 489 -4.29 -13.76 -13.93
C VAL A 489 -4.64 -12.28 -13.95
N GLN A 490 -4.96 -11.74 -12.79
CA GLN A 490 -5.22 -10.31 -12.65
C GLN A 490 -3.92 -9.55 -12.51
N SER A 491 -3.81 -8.44 -13.21
CA SER A 491 -2.74 -7.45 -13.07
C SER A 491 -3.28 -6.04 -13.21
N GLU A 492 -2.53 -5.07 -12.71
CA GLU A 492 -2.81 -3.66 -12.97
C GLU A 492 -1.66 -2.99 -13.71
N THR A 493 -1.97 -1.92 -14.43
CA THR A 493 -0.98 -1.08 -15.11
C THR A 493 -1.28 0.40 -14.95
N TYR A 494 -0.27 1.22 -15.18
CA TYR A 494 -0.21 2.65 -14.87
C TYR A 494 0.28 3.38 -16.12
N LEU A 495 -0.63 4.06 -16.82
CA LEU A 495 -0.36 4.65 -18.12
C LEU A 495 0.33 6.00 -18.00
N SER A 496 1.30 6.21 -18.86
CA SER A 496 1.84 7.53 -19.17
C SER A 496 0.91 8.30 -20.11
N GLU A 497 1.24 9.56 -20.42
CA GLU A 497 0.38 10.46 -21.18
C GLU A 497 0.16 10.02 -22.65
N HIS A 498 1.07 9.22 -23.22
CA HIS A 498 1.07 8.87 -24.64
C HIS A 498 0.91 7.36 -24.83
N ASN A 499 0.21 6.96 -25.88
CA ASN A 499 0.13 5.57 -26.33
C ASN A 499 1.52 5.07 -26.74
N GLY A 500 1.83 3.83 -26.37
CA GLY A 500 3.12 3.23 -26.64
C GLY A 500 4.25 3.73 -25.74
N ALA A 501 3.95 4.53 -24.70
CA ALA A 501 4.93 4.93 -23.71
C ALA A 501 5.09 3.88 -22.60
N GLU A 502 6.21 3.94 -21.89
CA GLU A 502 6.47 3.13 -20.70
C GLU A 502 5.44 3.45 -19.58
N VAL A 503 5.35 2.57 -18.57
CA VAL A 503 4.46 2.77 -17.43
C VAL A 503 4.85 4.00 -16.59
N ASN A 504 3.85 4.67 -16.02
CA ASN A 504 4.06 5.85 -15.17
C ASN A 504 4.44 5.44 -13.74
N THR A 505 5.69 5.71 -13.37
CA THR A 505 6.24 5.32 -12.08
C THR A 505 5.70 6.13 -10.90
N ALA A 506 5.29 7.38 -11.11
CA ALA A 506 4.65 8.18 -10.07
C ALA A 506 3.27 7.62 -9.70
N LYS A 507 2.47 7.20 -10.71
CA LYS A 507 1.21 6.51 -10.48
C LYS A 507 1.42 5.16 -9.78
N ILE A 508 2.50 4.42 -10.10
CA ILE A 508 2.86 3.18 -9.40
C ILE A 508 3.13 3.47 -7.92
N ALA A 509 3.95 4.48 -7.62
CA ALA A 509 4.28 4.86 -6.25
C ALA A 509 3.06 5.30 -5.43
N ASN A 510 2.08 5.93 -6.09
CA ASN A 510 0.83 6.38 -5.47
C ASN A 510 -0.28 5.30 -5.53
N GLU A 511 -0.01 4.12 -6.08
CA GLU A 511 -0.97 3.04 -6.25
C GLU A 511 -2.28 3.47 -6.95
N THR A 512 -2.17 4.28 -7.99
CA THR A 512 -3.30 4.80 -8.78
C THR A 512 -3.32 4.18 -10.19
N PRO A 513 -3.68 2.89 -10.33
CA PRO A 513 -3.71 2.22 -11.64
C PRO A 513 -4.77 2.81 -12.54
N ASP A 514 -4.48 2.89 -13.84
CA ASP A 514 -5.45 3.27 -14.87
C ASP A 514 -6.29 2.08 -15.32
N LEU A 515 -5.69 0.90 -15.40
CA LEU A 515 -6.34 -0.34 -15.80
C LEU A 515 -6.05 -1.46 -14.82
N THR A 516 -7.05 -2.30 -14.60
CA THR A 516 -6.94 -3.61 -13.97
C THR A 516 -7.55 -4.63 -14.92
N MET A 517 -6.86 -5.72 -15.19
CA MET A 517 -7.23 -6.60 -16.28
C MET A 517 -6.97 -8.06 -15.98
N PHE A 518 -7.73 -8.94 -16.60
CA PHE A 518 -7.44 -10.38 -16.59
C PHE A 518 -6.66 -10.78 -17.84
N ASN A 519 -5.58 -11.53 -17.65
CA ASN A 519 -4.73 -12.06 -18.72
C ASN A 519 -4.18 -11.01 -19.69
N GLY A 520 -3.89 -9.80 -19.17
CA GLY A 520 -3.10 -8.79 -19.88
C GLY A 520 -3.84 -7.87 -20.84
N HIS A 521 -5.19 -7.88 -20.85
CA HIS A 521 -5.98 -6.90 -21.58
C HIS A 521 -7.31 -6.62 -20.87
N ALA A 522 -7.67 -5.35 -20.75
CA ALA A 522 -8.92 -4.93 -20.10
C ALA A 522 -10.14 -5.35 -20.92
N ASN A 523 -11.11 -5.94 -20.26
CA ASN A 523 -12.40 -6.34 -20.87
C ASN A 523 -12.35 -7.35 -22.03
N GLN A 524 -11.21 -8.00 -22.33
CA GLN A 524 -11.15 -8.92 -23.47
C GLN A 524 -12.24 -10.01 -23.43
N TYR A 525 -12.55 -10.53 -22.24
CA TYR A 525 -13.60 -11.57 -22.06
C TYR A 525 -15.03 -11.02 -22.00
N VAL A 526 -15.22 -9.71 -22.15
CA VAL A 526 -16.54 -9.11 -22.43
C VAL A 526 -16.89 -9.32 -23.90
N PHE A 527 -15.90 -9.25 -24.79
CA PHE A 527 -16.06 -9.38 -26.24
C PHE A 527 -15.93 -10.84 -26.70
N GLU A 528 -15.09 -11.63 -26.05
CA GLU A 528 -14.93 -13.05 -26.31
C GLU A 528 -15.11 -13.85 -25.00
N PRO A 529 -16.37 -14.15 -24.59
CA PRO A 529 -16.68 -14.80 -23.35
C PRO A 529 -16.12 -16.21 -23.23
N LEU A 530 -15.81 -16.64 -22.00
CA LEU A 530 -15.56 -18.04 -21.67
C LEU A 530 -16.83 -18.87 -21.94
N LYS A 531 -16.68 -20.16 -22.27
CA LYS A 531 -17.80 -21.01 -22.66
C LYS A 531 -17.95 -22.18 -21.70
N ALA A 532 -19.19 -22.43 -21.25
CA ALA A 532 -19.56 -23.59 -20.44
C ALA A 532 -20.98 -24.06 -20.82
N ARG A 533 -21.41 -25.20 -20.27
CA ARG A 533 -22.78 -25.74 -20.39
C ARG A 533 -23.42 -25.90 -19.04
N VAL A 534 -24.73 -25.88 -19.02
CA VAL A 534 -25.52 -26.23 -17.83
C VAL A 534 -25.09 -27.61 -17.32
N GLY A 535 -24.88 -27.71 -16.01
CA GLY A 535 -24.45 -28.94 -15.35
C GLY A 535 -22.95 -29.26 -15.44
N GLU A 536 -22.16 -28.57 -16.29
CA GLU A 536 -20.73 -28.76 -16.31
C GLU A 536 -20.09 -28.18 -15.03
N ARG A 537 -19.13 -28.90 -14.47
CA ARG A 537 -18.26 -28.39 -13.40
C ARG A 537 -17.17 -27.54 -13.99
N VAL A 538 -17.17 -26.28 -13.59
CA VAL A 538 -16.20 -25.28 -14.02
C VAL A 538 -15.22 -25.02 -12.89
N ARG A 539 -13.92 -25.10 -13.18
CA ARG A 539 -12.83 -24.69 -12.30
C ARG A 539 -12.13 -23.47 -12.88
N ILE A 540 -11.92 -22.45 -12.06
CA ILE A 540 -11.20 -21.25 -12.46
C ILE A 540 -10.02 -21.04 -11.52
N TRP A 541 -8.80 -21.16 -12.05
CA TRP A 541 -7.58 -20.79 -11.38
C TRP A 541 -7.41 -19.28 -11.45
N VAL A 542 -7.19 -18.63 -10.31
CA VAL A 542 -7.07 -17.17 -10.20
C VAL A 542 -5.75 -16.81 -9.52
N LEU A 543 -5.02 -15.86 -10.09
CA LEU A 543 -3.80 -15.28 -9.51
C LEU A 543 -3.93 -13.77 -9.51
N ALA A 544 -3.65 -13.13 -8.38
CA ALA A 544 -3.49 -11.69 -8.29
C ALA A 544 -2.01 -11.34 -8.48
N ALA A 545 -1.58 -11.11 -9.72
CA ALA A 545 -0.18 -10.83 -10.02
C ALA A 545 0.31 -9.47 -9.48
N GLY A 546 -0.58 -8.53 -9.29
CA GLY A 546 -0.23 -7.20 -8.79
C GLY A 546 0.28 -6.26 -9.90
N PRO A 547 1.19 -5.33 -9.57
CA PRO A 547 2.15 -5.34 -8.46
C PRO A 547 1.58 -5.05 -7.06
N SER A 548 0.50 -4.29 -6.91
CA SER A 548 0.02 -3.83 -5.60
C SER A 548 -1.40 -4.28 -5.25
N ARG A 549 -2.27 -4.45 -6.25
CA ARG A 549 -3.70 -4.74 -6.06
C ARG A 549 -3.98 -6.23 -5.90
N GLY A 550 -4.80 -6.56 -4.90
CA GLY A 550 -5.38 -7.88 -4.73
C GLY A 550 -6.60 -8.10 -5.63
N CYS A 551 -7.17 -9.31 -5.58
CA CYS A 551 -8.36 -9.70 -6.31
C CYS A 551 -9.39 -10.33 -5.37
N SER A 552 -10.58 -9.77 -5.29
CA SER A 552 -11.74 -10.43 -4.70
C SER A 552 -12.56 -11.04 -5.85
N PHE A 553 -12.17 -12.23 -6.30
CA PHE A 553 -12.77 -12.87 -7.47
C PHE A 553 -14.16 -13.40 -7.17
N HIS A 554 -15.16 -12.99 -7.95
CA HIS A 554 -16.55 -13.40 -7.83
C HIS A 554 -17.15 -13.71 -9.21
N VAL A 555 -18.09 -14.64 -9.26
CA VAL A 555 -18.93 -14.90 -10.44
C VAL A 555 -20.40 -14.63 -10.06
N VAL A 556 -20.95 -13.58 -10.66
CA VAL A 556 -22.31 -13.11 -10.35
C VAL A 556 -23.35 -14.18 -10.67
N GLY A 557 -24.26 -14.44 -9.74
CA GLY A 557 -25.33 -15.45 -9.90
C GLY A 557 -24.90 -16.87 -9.54
N THR A 558 -23.71 -17.06 -8.93
CA THR A 558 -23.25 -18.37 -8.45
C THR A 558 -22.72 -18.31 -7.01
N GLN A 559 -22.52 -19.50 -6.45
CA GLN A 559 -21.76 -19.73 -5.22
C GLN A 559 -20.72 -20.79 -5.50
N PHE A 560 -19.52 -20.61 -4.97
CA PHE A 560 -18.46 -21.62 -5.08
C PHE A 560 -18.70 -22.73 -4.04
N ASP A 561 -18.69 -23.98 -4.47
CA ASP A 561 -18.78 -25.15 -3.59
C ASP A 561 -17.39 -25.69 -3.19
N THR A 562 -16.35 -25.22 -3.89
CA THR A 562 -14.96 -25.59 -3.64
C THR A 562 -14.09 -24.35 -3.78
N VAL A 563 -13.22 -24.12 -2.79
CA VAL A 563 -12.22 -23.04 -2.78
C VAL A 563 -10.89 -23.58 -2.28
N PHE A 564 -9.87 -23.43 -3.11
CA PHE A 564 -8.47 -23.73 -2.79
C PHE A 564 -7.68 -22.42 -2.85
N LYS A 565 -6.99 -22.07 -1.78
CA LYS A 565 -6.22 -20.84 -1.67
C LYS A 565 -4.86 -21.12 -1.05
N GLU A 566 -3.78 -20.64 -1.67
CA GLU A 566 -2.41 -20.71 -1.12
C GLU A 566 -2.02 -22.12 -0.61
N GLY A 567 -2.33 -23.16 -1.40
CA GLY A 567 -1.96 -24.52 -1.10
C GLY A 567 -2.91 -25.29 -0.18
N ALA A 568 -4.04 -24.70 0.23
CA ALA A 568 -5.02 -25.36 1.11
C ALA A 568 -6.47 -25.16 0.64
N TYR A 569 -7.31 -26.16 0.88
CA TYR A 569 -8.76 -26.01 0.72
C TYR A 569 -9.32 -25.23 1.91
N THR A 570 -9.98 -24.11 1.64
CA THR A 570 -10.78 -23.35 2.62
C THR A 570 -12.24 -23.79 2.59
N LEU A 571 -12.69 -24.37 1.46
CA LEU A 571 -14.00 -24.99 1.29
C LEU A 571 -13.85 -26.19 0.38
N LYS A 572 -14.54 -27.30 0.70
CA LYS A 572 -14.66 -28.48 -0.16
C LYS A 572 -16.11 -28.82 -0.41
N ARG A 573 -16.42 -29.22 -1.61
CA ARG A 573 -17.73 -29.77 -1.96
C ARG A 573 -18.14 -30.91 -1.00
N GLY A 574 -19.40 -30.88 -0.59
CA GLY A 574 -19.93 -31.89 0.34
C GLY A 574 -19.51 -31.65 1.80
N ASN A 575 -19.16 -30.41 2.14
CA ASN A 575 -18.93 -30.04 3.55
C ASN A 575 -20.22 -30.23 4.37
N PRO A 576 -20.11 -30.72 5.63
CA PRO A 576 -21.27 -31.09 6.41
C PRO A 576 -22.17 -29.92 6.82
N GLU A 577 -21.64 -28.70 6.83
CA GLU A 577 -22.39 -27.47 7.14
C GLU A 577 -23.22 -26.98 5.95
N GLY A 578 -23.07 -27.54 4.75
CA GLY A 578 -23.74 -27.10 3.53
C GLY A 578 -23.34 -25.69 3.09
N GLY A 579 -22.18 -25.21 3.55
CA GLY A 579 -21.70 -23.85 3.26
C GLY A 579 -21.20 -23.70 1.83
N GLY A 580 -21.31 -22.45 1.31
CA GLY A 580 -20.76 -22.00 0.04
C GLY A 580 -19.88 -20.75 0.22
N CYS A 581 -19.11 -20.42 -0.80
CA CYS A 581 -18.28 -19.22 -0.81
C CYS A 581 -18.71 -18.30 -1.95
N GLN A 582 -18.77 -16.99 -1.69
CA GLN A 582 -19.17 -16.01 -2.69
C GLN A 582 -17.99 -15.37 -3.41
N ALA A 583 -16.82 -15.29 -2.79
CA ALA A 583 -15.65 -14.66 -3.38
C ALA A 583 -14.35 -15.32 -2.91
N LEU A 584 -13.38 -15.46 -3.82
CA LEU A 584 -12.00 -15.84 -3.50
C LEU A 584 -11.20 -14.55 -3.27
N ASP A 585 -10.78 -14.30 -2.04
CA ASP A 585 -9.98 -13.16 -1.64
C ASP A 585 -8.48 -13.45 -1.81
N LEU A 586 -7.79 -12.67 -2.61
CA LEU A 586 -6.37 -12.80 -2.91
C LEU A 586 -5.66 -11.45 -2.66
N ALA A 587 -4.63 -11.44 -1.84
CA ALA A 587 -3.68 -10.34 -1.81
C ALA A 587 -2.76 -10.41 -3.04
N SER A 588 -1.94 -9.37 -3.27
CA SER A 588 -0.93 -9.38 -4.33
C SER A 588 -0.02 -10.60 -4.21
N ALA A 589 0.29 -11.25 -5.31
CA ALA A 589 1.04 -12.49 -5.45
C ALA A 589 0.36 -13.75 -4.90
N GLN A 590 -0.86 -13.67 -4.35
CA GLN A 590 -1.62 -14.84 -3.93
C GLN A 590 -2.43 -15.44 -5.06
N GLY A 591 -2.66 -16.76 -4.97
CA GLY A 591 -3.44 -17.49 -5.94
C GLY A 591 -4.25 -18.63 -5.36
N GLY A 592 -5.19 -19.13 -6.16
CA GLY A 592 -6.07 -20.23 -5.79
C GLY A 592 -6.94 -20.68 -6.94
N PHE A 593 -7.91 -21.55 -6.67
CA PHE A 593 -8.98 -21.85 -7.60
C PHE A 593 -10.32 -21.94 -6.90
N VAL A 594 -11.38 -21.75 -7.68
CA VAL A 594 -12.77 -21.95 -7.28
C VAL A 594 -13.44 -22.97 -8.20
N GLU A 595 -14.44 -23.69 -7.69
CA GLU A 595 -15.31 -24.54 -8.50
C GLU A 595 -16.77 -24.20 -8.27
N MET A 596 -17.55 -24.33 -9.36
CA MET A 596 -18.98 -24.11 -9.39
C MET A 596 -19.64 -24.95 -10.49
N VAL A 597 -20.96 -25.06 -10.42
CA VAL A 597 -21.83 -25.60 -11.48
C VAL A 597 -22.89 -24.57 -11.80
N PHE A 598 -23.15 -24.35 -13.07
CA PHE A 598 -24.24 -23.48 -13.53
C PHE A 598 -25.50 -24.30 -13.73
N GLU A 599 -26.60 -23.91 -13.09
CA GLU A 599 -27.87 -24.62 -13.14
C GLU A 599 -28.76 -24.12 -14.31
N GLU A 600 -28.54 -22.92 -14.79
CA GLU A 600 -29.33 -22.30 -15.84
C GLU A 600 -28.46 -21.76 -16.97
N PRO A 601 -28.95 -21.75 -18.23
CA PRO A 601 -28.25 -21.10 -19.32
C PRO A 601 -28.31 -19.57 -19.16
N GLY A 602 -27.25 -18.88 -19.58
CA GLY A 602 -27.19 -17.43 -19.47
C GLY A 602 -25.78 -16.88 -19.56
N ARG A 603 -25.65 -15.59 -19.34
CA ARG A 603 -24.38 -14.89 -19.32
C ARG A 603 -24.05 -14.49 -17.89
N TYR A 604 -23.05 -15.11 -17.31
CA TYR A 604 -22.58 -14.88 -15.95
C TYR A 604 -21.35 -14.00 -15.96
N THR A 605 -21.38 -12.91 -15.18
CA THR A 605 -20.26 -11.97 -15.12
C THR A 605 -19.26 -12.43 -14.06
N PHE A 606 -17.99 -12.60 -14.42
CA PHE A 606 -16.93 -12.69 -13.44
C PHE A 606 -16.23 -11.35 -13.26
N VAL A 607 -15.86 -11.02 -12.03
CA VAL A 607 -15.33 -9.69 -11.67
C VAL A 607 -14.29 -9.78 -10.55
N ASN A 608 -13.44 -8.77 -10.46
CA ASN A 608 -12.90 -8.37 -9.17
C ASN A 608 -14.00 -7.59 -8.43
N HIS A 609 -14.45 -8.06 -7.27
CA HIS A 609 -15.53 -7.44 -6.51
C HIS A 609 -15.11 -6.16 -5.76
N SER A 610 -13.85 -5.73 -5.83
CA SER A 610 -13.48 -4.33 -5.67
C SER A 610 -13.94 -3.61 -6.94
N PHE A 611 -15.15 -3.05 -6.92
CA PHE A 611 -15.82 -2.56 -8.14
C PHE A 611 -15.05 -1.48 -8.89
N VAL A 612 -14.25 -0.69 -8.22
CA VAL A 612 -13.35 0.26 -8.90
C VAL A 612 -12.37 -0.48 -9.82
N GLU A 613 -11.87 -1.65 -9.40
CA GLU A 613 -10.99 -2.46 -10.23
C GLU A 613 -11.76 -3.15 -11.37
N MET A 614 -13.01 -3.56 -11.13
CA MET A 614 -13.91 -4.07 -12.17
C MET A 614 -14.20 -2.98 -13.23
N GLU A 615 -14.45 -1.75 -12.80
CA GLU A 615 -14.68 -0.59 -13.68
C GLU A 615 -13.45 -0.23 -14.50
N ARG A 616 -12.24 -0.50 -13.99
CA ARG A 616 -10.96 -0.37 -14.70
C ARG A 616 -10.67 -1.51 -15.68
N GLY A 617 -11.57 -2.52 -15.79
CA GLY A 617 -11.47 -3.57 -16.78
C GLY A 617 -11.29 -5.00 -16.24
N ALA A 618 -11.25 -5.21 -14.90
CA ALA A 618 -11.15 -6.55 -14.30
C ALA A 618 -12.49 -7.27 -14.30
N LYS A 619 -13.03 -7.57 -15.49
CA LYS A 619 -14.30 -8.30 -15.70
C LYS A 619 -14.32 -9.07 -17.01
N GLY A 620 -15.25 -9.99 -17.10
CA GLY A 620 -15.58 -10.74 -18.30
C GLY A 620 -16.86 -11.54 -18.14
N PHE A 621 -17.20 -12.34 -19.13
CA PHE A 621 -18.40 -13.19 -19.11
C PHE A 621 -18.06 -14.66 -19.27
N ILE A 622 -18.88 -15.49 -18.65
CA ILE A 622 -19.01 -16.92 -18.95
C ILE A 622 -20.37 -17.08 -19.61
N GLU A 623 -20.38 -17.51 -20.86
CA GLU A 623 -21.60 -17.82 -21.60
C GLU A 623 -21.93 -19.30 -21.41
N VAL A 624 -23.02 -19.57 -20.73
CA VAL A 624 -23.50 -20.93 -20.41
C VAL A 624 -24.65 -21.28 -21.35
N THR A 625 -24.48 -22.35 -22.09
CA THR A 625 -25.50 -22.89 -23.00
C THR A 625 -26.11 -24.17 -22.45
N THR A 626 -27.26 -24.59 -23.00
CA THR A 626 -27.89 -25.91 -22.70
C THR A 626 -27.05 -27.05 -23.17
#